data_9e53514b9f4984615639073788e5f897
#
_entry.id   9e53514b9f4984615639073788e5f897
#
_cell.length_a   1.000
_cell.length_b   1.000
_cell.length_c   1.000
_cell.angle_alpha   90.00
_cell.angle_beta   90.00
_cell.angle_gamma   90.00
#
_symmetry.space_group_name_H-M   'P 1'
#
loop_
_entity.id
_entity.type
_entity.pdbx_description
1 polymer ?
#
loop_
_entity_poly.entity_id
_entity_poly.type
_entity_poly.pdbx_seq_one_letter_code
_entity_poly.pdbx_strand_id
1 'polypeptide(L)'
;MNCLNAKTLTKKSSIKQSIIEDVSNMISEGILNKGDVLPSIRSMSDKYHISRGSVVMAYKALESLGYIIGRERICYQVVGNTPKKELSTRHQGNTFISEEASVANTVADRSDTDICRKLELQAGTLPSHFARKWFATLPAGKTLAVSSVQYQAELSALKESFCRVIKMSRGTQIDAQNMLLQPGQQEAILLIAQYGKLKSPHPTVILEDPCSPKVVQLFTSLGYNIIRVGVNEDGMDTSSLPDHPVDFIYTSPTHQFPSGATMSQERRAALLQWAERYNALIVENDSCALLGFGSDVTPTLSDRYPNSRIVYLSSTAELSGSNVNLSFVIAPEEMLASLKQLQKLLFSDVQPMISGTLSLFMNSNYFITFLSKNLQLRRQKYRLALEGLQRAIDVPAVWGQPQAGFFSFADKHKRLPPEVVKNHFFDLSLFYTRADQNQDTRYIYPLAAFSLDHIEKINQQLLS
;
A
#
# COMPACT_ATOMS: atom_id res chain seq x y z
N MET A 1 -25.21 39.28 24.77
CA MET A 1 -24.22 38.89 23.75
C MET A 1 -22.82 38.84 24.34
N ASN A 2 -22.56 37.97 25.29
CA ASN A 2 -21.29 37.81 25.99
C ASN A 2 -20.99 36.32 26.13
N CYS A 3 -20.60 35.65 25.04
CA CYS A 3 -20.13 34.28 25.06
C CYS A 3 -19.00 34.04 24.06
N LEU A 4 -17.90 34.74 24.26
CA LEU A 4 -16.62 34.39 23.62
C LEU A 4 -15.54 34.53 24.70
N ASN A 5 -15.35 33.46 25.47
CA ASN A 5 -14.24 33.38 26.42
C ASN A 5 -12.92 33.19 25.68
N ALA A 6 -12.00 34.11 25.89
CA ALA A 6 -10.63 33.97 25.46
C ALA A 6 -9.97 32.79 26.18
N LYS A 7 -9.95 31.60 25.58
CA LYS A 7 -9.11 30.48 26.02
C LYS A 7 -7.68 30.71 25.56
N THR A 8 -6.79 30.57 26.49
CA THR A 8 -5.34 30.67 26.45
C THR A 8 -4.73 30.02 25.19
N LEU A 9 -4.09 30.85 24.40
CA LEU A 9 -3.38 30.47 23.17
C LEU A 9 -2.15 29.60 23.50
N THR A 10 -2.21 28.33 23.15
CA THR A 10 -1.02 27.47 23.09
C THR A 10 -0.22 27.78 21.83
N LYS A 11 1.07 27.93 21.97
CA LYS A 11 2.10 28.49 21.05
C LYS A 11 2.32 27.73 19.72
N LYS A 12 1.34 27.07 19.08
CA LYS A 12 1.57 26.29 17.84
C LYS A 12 0.58 26.45 16.67
N SER A 13 -0.54 27.12 16.82
CA SER A 13 -1.42 27.47 15.69
C SER A 13 -1.26 28.94 15.33
N SER A 14 -1.29 29.29 14.03
CA SER A 14 -1.30 30.69 13.65
C SER A 14 -2.61 31.31 14.16
N ILE A 15 -2.56 32.55 14.65
CA ILE A 15 -3.73 33.31 15.15
C ILE A 15 -4.91 33.29 14.14
N LYS A 16 -4.59 33.26 12.84
CA LYS A 16 -5.55 33.04 11.75
C LYS A 16 -6.31 31.72 11.90
N GLN A 17 -5.61 30.63 12.21
CA GLN A 17 -6.18 29.30 12.35
C GLN A 17 -7.13 29.22 13.56
N SER A 18 -6.78 29.85 14.66
CA SER A 18 -7.64 29.91 15.85
C SER A 18 -8.97 30.62 15.57
N ILE A 19 -8.98 31.72 14.80
CA ILE A 19 -10.23 32.39 14.43
C ILE A 19 -11.10 31.48 13.53
N ILE A 20 -10.49 30.78 12.60
CA ILE A 20 -11.23 29.86 11.71
C ILE A 20 -11.87 28.72 12.54
N GLU A 21 -11.11 28.13 13.44
CA GLU A 21 -11.59 27.05 14.31
C GLU A 21 -12.70 27.52 15.27
N ASP A 22 -12.51 28.67 15.91
CA ASP A 22 -13.51 29.23 16.84
C ASP A 22 -14.84 29.52 16.13
N VAL A 23 -14.81 30.17 14.98
CA VAL A 23 -16.01 30.53 14.22
C VAL A 23 -16.68 29.27 13.63
N SER A 24 -15.91 28.32 13.09
CA SER A 24 -16.47 27.10 12.54
C SER A 24 -17.09 26.21 13.62
N ASN A 25 -16.50 26.14 14.82
CA ASN A 25 -17.06 25.43 15.96
C ASN A 25 -18.36 26.07 16.45
N MET A 26 -18.41 27.41 16.54
CA MET A 26 -19.63 28.13 16.92
C MET A 26 -20.78 27.92 15.94
N ILE A 27 -20.50 27.77 14.66
CA ILE A 27 -21.48 27.43 13.63
C ILE A 27 -21.93 25.98 13.77
N SER A 28 -20.98 25.04 13.99
CA SER A 28 -21.28 23.60 14.12
C SER A 28 -22.03 23.26 15.41
N GLU A 29 -21.81 24.02 16.48
CA GLU A 29 -22.49 23.89 17.79
C GLU A 29 -23.85 24.63 17.83
N GLY A 30 -24.21 25.32 16.73
CA GLY A 30 -25.48 26.05 16.66
C GLY A 30 -25.50 27.38 17.46
N ILE A 31 -24.36 27.86 17.92
CA ILE A 31 -24.22 29.15 18.62
C ILE A 31 -24.37 30.30 17.60
N LEU A 32 -23.87 30.11 16.39
CA LEU A 32 -24.09 31.00 15.25
C LEU A 32 -24.95 30.28 14.22
N ASN A 33 -26.11 30.86 13.93
CA ASN A 33 -27.12 30.28 13.04
C ASN A 33 -27.08 30.93 11.65
N LYS A 34 -27.68 30.29 10.67
CA LYS A 34 -27.85 30.83 9.33
C LYS A 34 -28.49 32.23 9.37
N GLY A 35 -27.86 33.20 8.80
CA GLY A 35 -28.33 34.59 8.77
C GLY A 35 -27.66 35.48 9.80
N ASP A 36 -26.97 34.92 10.80
CA ASP A 36 -26.29 35.72 11.81
C ASP A 36 -25.09 36.47 11.18
N VAL A 37 -24.88 37.69 11.67
CA VAL A 37 -23.83 38.59 11.17
C VAL A 37 -22.60 38.48 12.06
N LEU A 38 -21.46 38.23 11.44
CA LEU A 38 -20.17 38.20 12.13
C LEU A 38 -19.71 39.63 12.51
N PRO A 39 -18.94 39.77 13.60
CA PRO A 39 -18.36 41.06 13.99
C PRO A 39 -17.53 41.68 12.84
N SER A 40 -17.51 43.00 12.77
CA SER A 40 -16.70 43.70 11.76
C SER A 40 -15.20 43.36 11.91
N ILE A 41 -14.45 43.43 10.79
CA ILE A 41 -12.99 43.20 10.79
C ILE A 41 -12.29 44.05 11.86
N ARG A 42 -12.76 45.32 12.07
CA ARG A 42 -12.23 46.20 13.08
C ARG A 42 -12.53 45.69 14.50
N SER A 43 -13.77 45.34 14.77
CA SER A 43 -14.19 44.81 16.08
C SER A 43 -13.46 43.53 16.44
N MET A 44 -13.24 42.63 15.45
CA MET A 44 -12.51 41.36 15.64
C MET A 44 -11.02 41.63 15.84
N SER A 45 -10.43 42.56 15.12
CA SER A 45 -9.02 42.98 15.28
C SER A 45 -8.78 43.55 16.69
N ASP A 46 -9.68 44.43 17.16
CA ASP A 46 -9.58 45.04 18.47
C ASP A 46 -9.78 44.01 19.59
N LYS A 47 -10.72 43.09 19.44
CA LYS A 47 -11.04 42.05 20.42
C LYS A 47 -9.92 41.04 20.64
N TYR A 48 -9.27 40.58 19.54
CA TYR A 48 -8.20 39.56 19.61
C TYR A 48 -6.79 40.17 19.60
N HIS A 49 -6.66 41.50 19.62
CA HIS A 49 -5.39 42.24 19.59
C HIS A 49 -4.48 41.83 18.42
N ILE A 50 -5.05 41.68 17.23
CA ILE A 50 -4.38 41.21 16.01
C ILE A 50 -4.53 42.22 14.87
N SER A 51 -3.70 42.07 13.83
CA SER A 51 -3.79 42.92 12.65
C SER A 51 -5.11 42.71 11.89
N ARG A 52 -5.67 43.79 11.33
CA ARG A 52 -6.86 43.72 10.46
C ARG A 52 -6.63 42.78 9.28
N GLY A 53 -5.41 42.70 8.74
CA GLY A 53 -5.06 41.78 7.67
C GLY A 53 -5.22 40.31 8.05
N SER A 54 -4.91 39.94 9.28
CA SER A 54 -5.09 38.54 9.79
C SER A 54 -6.57 38.17 9.87
N VAL A 55 -7.43 39.12 10.31
CA VAL A 55 -8.90 38.89 10.33
C VAL A 55 -9.47 38.74 8.92
N VAL A 56 -9.03 39.61 7.98
CA VAL A 56 -9.45 39.52 6.56
C VAL A 56 -9.10 38.16 5.98
N MET A 57 -7.89 37.67 6.23
CA MET A 57 -7.44 36.36 5.76
C MET A 57 -8.24 35.20 6.40
N ALA A 58 -8.60 35.29 7.68
CA ALA A 58 -9.43 34.31 8.34
C ALA A 58 -10.86 34.31 7.78
N TYR A 59 -11.47 35.49 7.57
CA TYR A 59 -12.82 35.60 7.01
C TYR A 59 -12.88 35.13 5.55
N LYS A 60 -11.88 35.45 4.74
CA LYS A 60 -11.77 34.87 3.37
C LYS A 60 -11.64 33.35 3.36
N ALA A 61 -10.91 32.78 4.31
CA ALA A 61 -10.82 31.35 4.45
C ALA A 61 -12.17 30.71 4.86
N LEU A 62 -12.89 31.29 5.82
CA LEU A 62 -14.23 30.85 6.20
C LEU A 62 -15.24 30.99 5.06
N GLU A 63 -15.10 32.01 4.23
CA GLU A 63 -15.93 32.22 3.03
C GLU A 63 -15.60 31.14 1.97
N SER A 64 -14.33 30.86 1.71
CA SER A 64 -13.94 29.80 0.79
C SER A 64 -14.33 28.39 1.26
N LEU A 65 -14.46 28.17 2.57
CA LEU A 65 -14.98 26.95 3.18
C LEU A 65 -16.52 26.89 3.21
N GLY A 66 -17.21 27.95 2.76
CA GLY A 66 -18.66 28.00 2.67
C GLY A 66 -19.40 28.25 3.99
N TYR A 67 -18.71 28.60 5.07
CA TYR A 67 -19.34 28.91 6.34
C TYR A 67 -20.02 30.28 6.36
N ILE A 68 -19.46 31.24 5.67
CA ILE A 68 -19.93 32.63 5.63
C ILE A 68 -19.93 33.18 4.21
N ILE A 69 -20.68 34.24 3.98
CA ILE A 69 -20.68 34.99 2.72
C ILE A 69 -20.52 36.51 3.00
N GLY A 70 -19.62 37.15 2.25
CA GLY A 70 -19.51 38.58 2.26
C GLY A 70 -20.65 39.22 1.48
N ARG A 71 -21.42 40.13 2.12
CA ARG A 71 -22.39 41.01 1.42
C ARG A 71 -21.76 42.38 1.17
N GLU A 72 -21.96 42.88 -0.02
CA GLU A 72 -21.34 44.10 -0.54
C GLU A 72 -21.20 45.20 0.53
N ARG A 73 -19.92 45.49 0.87
CA ARG A 73 -19.42 46.60 1.70
C ARG A 73 -19.89 46.68 3.15
N ILE A 74 -20.64 45.73 3.71
CA ILE A 74 -21.30 45.91 5.02
C ILE A 74 -20.93 44.84 6.05
N CYS A 75 -21.01 43.54 5.75
CA CYS A 75 -20.82 42.48 6.75
C CYS A 75 -20.55 41.12 6.14
N TYR A 76 -20.05 40.18 6.98
CA TYR A 76 -20.04 38.75 6.70
C TYR A 76 -21.19 38.06 7.41
N GLN A 77 -21.95 37.25 6.71
CA GLN A 77 -23.14 36.56 7.22
C GLN A 77 -22.95 35.03 7.14
N VAL A 78 -23.39 34.31 8.18
CA VAL A 78 -23.37 32.85 8.23
C VAL A 78 -24.34 32.27 7.20
N VAL A 79 -23.86 31.36 6.36
CA VAL A 79 -24.67 30.73 5.31
C VAL A 79 -25.49 29.56 5.86
N GLY A 80 -25.08 29.00 7.00
CA GLY A 80 -25.74 27.89 7.70
C GLY A 80 -24.76 26.74 7.95
N ASN A 81 -25.15 25.83 8.82
CA ASN A 81 -24.44 24.59 9.02
C ASN A 81 -24.33 23.90 7.66
N THR A 82 -23.11 23.61 7.21
CA THR A 82 -22.93 22.57 6.19
C THR A 82 -23.56 21.33 6.76
N PRO A 83 -24.58 20.75 6.12
CA PRO A 83 -25.18 19.55 6.65
C PRO A 83 -24.08 18.49 6.77
N LYS A 84 -23.83 17.98 7.97
CA LYS A 84 -23.31 16.62 8.09
C LYS A 84 -24.28 15.84 7.21
N LYS A 85 -23.80 15.32 6.10
CA LYS A 85 -24.54 14.45 5.23
C LYS A 85 -24.81 13.18 6.04
N GLU A 86 -25.83 13.21 6.89
CA GLU A 86 -26.53 12.00 7.26
C GLU A 86 -27.11 11.49 5.94
N LEU A 87 -26.49 10.48 5.41
CA LEU A 87 -27.08 9.63 4.39
C LEU A 87 -28.34 8.99 5.02
N SER A 88 -29.43 9.75 5.06
CA SER A 88 -30.75 9.15 5.23
C SER A 88 -31.09 8.44 3.92
N THR A 89 -30.87 7.15 3.95
CA THR A 89 -31.38 6.17 3.01
C THR A 89 -32.91 6.31 2.89
N ARG A 90 -33.39 7.01 1.88
CA ARG A 90 -34.69 6.80 1.22
C ARG A 90 -34.56 7.19 -0.25
N HIS A 91 -33.99 6.28 -1.04
CA HIS A 91 -34.36 6.14 -2.44
C HIS A 91 -34.91 4.74 -2.63
N GLN A 92 -36.24 4.65 -2.69
CA GLN A 92 -36.91 3.59 -3.44
C GLN A 92 -36.56 3.81 -4.91
N GLY A 93 -35.64 3.05 -5.42
CA GLY A 93 -35.25 3.00 -6.81
C GLY A 93 -34.63 1.65 -7.06
N ASN A 94 -35.33 0.83 -7.83
CA ASN A 94 -35.00 -0.47 -8.41
C ASN A 94 -33.57 -1.00 -8.14
N THR A 95 -33.48 -1.90 -7.21
CA THR A 95 -32.30 -2.70 -6.92
C THR A 95 -32.17 -3.79 -7.99
N PHE A 96 -31.35 -3.56 -8.99
CA PHE A 96 -30.75 -4.66 -9.74
C PHE A 96 -29.45 -5.08 -9.02
N ILE A 97 -29.61 -5.71 -7.89
CA ILE A 97 -28.55 -6.49 -7.26
C ILE A 97 -29.20 -7.82 -6.94
N SER A 98 -28.91 -8.83 -7.75
CA SER A 98 -29.30 -10.21 -7.52
C SER A 98 -28.72 -10.71 -6.18
N GLU A 99 -29.41 -11.63 -5.54
CA GLU A 99 -29.05 -12.25 -4.24
C GLU A 99 -27.66 -12.91 -4.19
N GLU A 100 -26.94 -13.01 -5.32
CA GLU A 100 -25.58 -13.50 -5.38
C GLU A 100 -24.54 -12.56 -4.73
N ALA A 101 -24.86 -11.28 -4.49
CA ALA A 101 -23.99 -10.34 -3.80
C ALA A 101 -23.93 -10.55 -2.26
N SER A 102 -24.76 -11.41 -1.68
CA SER A 102 -24.77 -11.67 -0.25
C SER A 102 -23.57 -12.52 0.24
N VAL A 103 -22.93 -13.27 -0.65
CA VAL A 103 -21.75 -14.08 -0.32
C VAL A 103 -20.47 -13.23 -0.21
N ALA A 104 -20.42 -12.09 -0.89
CA ALA A 104 -19.27 -11.19 -0.83
C ALA A 104 -19.19 -10.37 0.47
N ASN A 105 -20.29 -10.23 1.19
CA ASN A 105 -20.35 -9.40 2.41
C ASN A 105 -19.99 -10.15 3.70
N THR A 106 -19.81 -11.47 3.66
CA THR A 106 -19.55 -12.28 4.86
C THR A 106 -18.06 -12.49 5.17
N VAL A 107 -17.13 -12.02 4.32
CA VAL A 107 -15.68 -12.23 4.52
C VAL A 107 -14.89 -10.92 4.72
N ALA A 108 -15.50 -9.77 4.54
CA ALA A 108 -14.82 -8.49 4.76
C ALA A 108 -15.27 -7.86 6.09
N ASP A 109 -14.91 -8.48 7.20
CA ASP A 109 -14.91 -7.78 8.47
C ASP A 109 -13.86 -6.65 8.43
N ARG A 110 -14.19 -5.48 8.98
CA ARG A 110 -13.35 -4.26 8.97
C ARG A 110 -11.93 -4.47 9.52
N SER A 111 -11.69 -5.58 10.22
CA SER A 111 -10.39 -6.02 10.74
C SER A 111 -9.39 -6.39 9.64
N ASP A 112 -9.80 -7.10 8.59
CA ASP A 112 -8.87 -7.66 7.59
C ASP A 112 -8.25 -6.59 6.67
N THR A 113 -9.05 -5.59 6.28
CA THR A 113 -8.54 -4.43 5.51
C THR A 113 -7.55 -3.60 6.31
N ASP A 114 -7.72 -3.52 7.62
CA ASP A 114 -6.84 -2.74 8.51
C ASP A 114 -5.52 -3.48 8.77
N ILE A 115 -5.55 -4.83 8.82
CA ILE A 115 -4.36 -5.67 8.95
C ILE A 115 -3.49 -5.57 7.70
N CYS A 116 -4.06 -5.81 6.52
CA CYS A 116 -3.33 -5.65 5.26
C CYS A 116 -2.75 -4.24 5.14
N ARG A 117 -3.51 -3.22 5.48
CA ARG A 117 -3.06 -1.83 5.47
C ARG A 117 -1.93 -1.59 6.47
N LYS A 118 -1.97 -2.15 7.67
CA LYS A 118 -0.89 -2.03 8.65
C LYS A 118 0.38 -2.77 8.21
N LEU A 119 0.27 -3.90 7.55
CA LEU A 119 1.41 -4.63 7.00
C LEU A 119 2.00 -3.96 5.75
N GLU A 120 1.16 -3.31 4.92
CA GLU A 120 1.56 -2.58 3.72
C GLU A 120 2.11 -1.17 4.01
N LEU A 121 1.68 -0.53 5.11
CA LEU A 121 1.88 0.91 5.37
C LEU A 121 3.27 1.32 5.82
N GLN A 122 4.24 0.41 5.93
CA GLN A 122 5.44 0.73 6.69
C GLN A 122 6.74 0.55 5.93
N ALA A 123 6.66 0.87 4.68
CA ALA A 123 7.82 1.15 3.86
C ALA A 123 8.46 2.49 4.26
N GLY A 124 9.71 2.66 3.89
CA GLY A 124 10.42 3.92 4.07
C GLY A 124 9.67 5.09 3.46
N THR A 125 9.86 6.27 3.99
CA THR A 125 9.28 7.48 3.41
C THR A 125 10.24 8.09 2.41
N LEU A 126 9.75 8.30 1.18
CA LEU A 126 10.51 9.03 0.16
C LEU A 126 10.82 10.45 0.66
N PRO A 127 12.10 10.90 0.64
CA PRO A 127 12.44 12.22 1.13
C PRO A 127 11.76 13.33 0.30
N SER A 128 11.01 14.22 0.97
CA SER A 128 10.17 15.25 0.34
C SER A 128 10.94 16.24 -0.56
N HIS A 129 12.26 16.36 -0.38
CA HIS A 129 13.07 17.24 -1.22
C HIS A 129 13.15 16.78 -2.68
N PHE A 130 12.95 15.48 -2.98
CA PHE A 130 12.90 15.01 -4.37
C PHE A 130 11.62 15.46 -5.08
N ALA A 131 10.48 15.46 -4.40
CA ALA A 131 9.26 16.04 -4.95
C ALA A 131 9.44 17.54 -5.24
N ARG A 132 10.01 18.30 -4.29
CA ARG A 132 10.33 19.74 -4.49
C ARG A 132 11.29 19.95 -5.65
N LYS A 133 12.33 19.11 -5.79
CA LYS A 133 13.27 19.16 -6.91
C LYS A 133 12.56 18.92 -8.24
N TRP A 134 11.67 17.93 -8.30
CA TRP A 134 10.88 17.68 -9.50
C TRP A 134 9.99 18.87 -9.86
N PHE A 135 9.24 19.45 -8.90
CA PHE A 135 8.45 20.65 -9.13
C PHE A 135 9.28 21.82 -9.68
N ALA A 136 10.53 21.95 -9.24
CA ALA A 136 11.44 23.00 -9.73
C ALA A 136 11.91 22.78 -11.19
N THR A 137 11.74 21.58 -11.75
CA THR A 137 12.03 21.29 -13.18
C THR A 137 10.90 21.70 -14.12
N LEU A 138 9.71 21.98 -13.57
CA LEU A 138 8.57 22.39 -14.38
C LEU A 138 8.73 23.83 -14.86
N PRO A 139 8.25 24.16 -16.09
CA PRO A 139 8.28 25.52 -16.57
C PRO A 139 7.59 26.48 -15.59
N ALA A 140 8.18 27.64 -15.37
CA ALA A 140 7.59 28.72 -14.56
C ALA A 140 6.31 29.20 -15.26
N GLY A 141 5.17 28.68 -14.86
CA GLY A 141 3.86 28.99 -15.43
C GLY A 141 2.72 28.64 -14.48
N LYS A 142 1.51 29.10 -14.84
CA LYS A 142 0.30 28.92 -14.01
C LYS A 142 -0.28 27.50 -14.03
N THR A 143 0.29 26.57 -14.80
CA THR A 143 -0.22 25.19 -14.98
C THR A 143 0.89 24.17 -14.71
N LEU A 144 0.55 23.10 -14.01
CA LEU A 144 1.40 21.91 -13.81
C LEU A 144 1.40 21.06 -15.10
N ALA A 145 1.81 21.65 -16.23
CA ALA A 145 1.86 20.96 -17.51
C ALA A 145 3.26 20.36 -17.71
N VAL A 146 3.34 19.04 -17.76
CA VAL A 146 4.53 18.31 -18.19
C VAL A 146 4.37 18.01 -19.68
N SER A 147 5.39 18.35 -20.47
CA SER A 147 5.35 18.01 -21.90
C SER A 147 5.37 16.49 -22.09
N SER A 148 4.73 16.00 -23.16
CA SER A 148 4.74 14.56 -23.47
C SER A 148 6.17 14.01 -23.65
N VAL A 149 7.06 14.80 -24.21
CA VAL A 149 8.48 14.43 -24.40
C VAL A 149 9.18 14.29 -23.06
N GLN A 150 9.02 15.25 -22.15
CA GLN A 150 9.59 15.18 -20.80
C GLN A 150 9.04 13.98 -20.03
N TYR A 151 7.73 13.76 -20.09
CA TYR A 151 7.08 12.63 -19.43
C TYR A 151 7.61 11.28 -19.91
N GLN A 152 7.74 11.09 -21.22
CA GLN A 152 8.29 9.85 -21.78
C GLN A 152 9.76 9.64 -21.41
N ALA A 153 10.56 10.70 -21.36
CA ALA A 153 11.95 10.62 -20.92
C ALA A 153 12.05 10.22 -19.42
N GLU A 154 11.19 10.79 -18.56
CA GLU A 154 11.13 10.43 -17.14
C GLU A 154 10.71 8.96 -16.93
N LEU A 155 9.71 8.48 -17.69
CA LEU A 155 9.29 7.07 -17.63
C LEU A 155 10.40 6.13 -18.10
N SER A 156 11.11 6.48 -19.18
CA SER A 156 12.23 5.67 -19.70
C SER A 156 13.35 5.57 -18.66
N ALA A 157 13.78 6.70 -18.12
CA ALA A 157 14.81 6.76 -17.07
C ALA A 157 14.41 6.00 -15.80
N LEU A 158 13.14 6.02 -15.45
CA LEU A 158 12.61 5.27 -14.32
C LEU A 158 12.64 3.76 -14.57
N LYS A 159 12.20 3.29 -15.74
CA LYS A 159 12.30 1.87 -16.13
C LYS A 159 13.74 1.35 -16.11
N GLU A 160 14.67 2.11 -16.66
CA GLU A 160 16.10 1.76 -16.61
C GLU A 160 16.61 1.68 -15.17
N SER A 161 16.12 2.55 -14.28
CA SER A 161 16.47 2.51 -12.86
C SER A 161 15.94 1.25 -12.19
N PHE A 162 14.72 0.82 -12.49
CA PHE A 162 14.19 -0.46 -12.03
C PHE A 162 15.02 -1.63 -12.54
N CYS A 163 15.38 -1.66 -13.82
CA CYS A 163 16.24 -2.71 -14.38
C CYS A 163 17.58 -2.81 -13.63
N ARG A 164 18.24 -1.67 -13.34
CA ARG A 164 19.48 -1.65 -12.55
C ARG A 164 19.27 -2.21 -11.14
N VAL A 165 18.19 -1.81 -10.45
CA VAL A 165 17.92 -2.27 -9.08
C VAL A 165 17.59 -3.75 -9.05
N ILE A 166 16.78 -4.27 -9.96
CA ILE A 166 16.50 -5.71 -10.07
C ILE A 166 17.77 -6.51 -10.37
N LYS A 167 18.62 -6.02 -11.26
CA LYS A 167 19.92 -6.66 -11.50
C LYS A 167 20.78 -6.71 -10.23
N MET A 168 20.79 -5.64 -9.44
CA MET A 168 21.55 -5.59 -8.17
C MET A 168 20.94 -6.48 -7.09
N SER A 169 19.60 -6.58 -7.01
CA SER A 169 18.90 -7.27 -5.93
C SER A 169 18.56 -8.73 -6.24
N ARG A 170 18.45 -9.09 -7.51
CA ARG A 170 18.08 -10.44 -7.96
C ARG A 170 19.11 -11.09 -8.91
N GLY A 171 20.09 -10.34 -9.38
CA GLY A 171 21.02 -10.81 -10.42
C GLY A 171 20.40 -10.88 -11.82
N THR A 172 19.10 -10.68 -11.95
CA THR A 172 18.33 -10.88 -13.17
C THR A 172 18.47 -9.69 -14.11
N GLN A 173 18.73 -9.95 -15.38
CA GLN A 173 18.80 -8.93 -16.41
C GLN A 173 17.44 -8.79 -17.10
N ILE A 174 16.91 -7.57 -17.09
CA ILE A 174 15.57 -7.24 -17.63
C ILE A 174 15.73 -6.18 -18.70
N ASP A 175 14.94 -6.31 -19.80
CA ASP A 175 14.81 -5.26 -20.79
C ASP A 175 13.70 -4.27 -20.37
N ALA A 176 14.05 -2.99 -20.34
CA ALA A 176 13.12 -1.91 -20.02
C ALA A 176 11.92 -1.81 -20.99
N GLN A 177 12.08 -2.30 -22.24
CA GLN A 177 11.02 -2.34 -23.26
C GLN A 177 9.89 -3.32 -22.88
N ASN A 178 10.25 -4.39 -22.14
CA ASN A 178 9.33 -5.41 -21.66
C ASN A 178 8.62 -5.03 -20.35
N MET A 179 8.88 -3.81 -19.84
CA MET A 179 8.33 -3.31 -18.59
C MET A 179 7.13 -2.39 -18.83
N LEU A 180 6.02 -2.67 -18.11
CA LEU A 180 4.87 -1.80 -17.97
C LEU A 180 4.82 -1.22 -16.56
N LEU A 181 4.63 0.09 -16.44
CA LEU A 181 4.44 0.76 -15.15
C LEU A 181 2.95 0.87 -14.85
N GLN A 182 2.57 0.59 -13.60
CA GLN A 182 1.20 0.65 -13.10
C GLN A 182 1.12 1.60 -11.89
N PRO A 183 -0.03 2.27 -11.66
CA PRO A 183 -0.21 3.14 -10.51
C PRO A 183 -0.04 2.43 -9.16
N GLY A 184 -0.30 1.13 -9.11
CA GLY A 184 -0.17 0.32 -7.90
C GLY A 184 -0.16 -1.18 -8.18
N GLN A 185 0.07 -1.96 -7.13
CA GLN A 185 0.17 -3.42 -7.24
C GLN A 185 -1.18 -4.06 -7.61
N GLN A 186 -2.28 -3.53 -7.12
CA GLN A 186 -3.61 -4.07 -7.44
C GLN A 186 -3.97 -3.84 -8.90
N GLU A 187 -3.63 -2.67 -9.44
CA GLU A 187 -3.79 -2.36 -10.86
C GLU A 187 -2.94 -3.27 -11.73
N ALA A 188 -1.74 -3.61 -11.27
CA ALA A 188 -0.88 -4.56 -11.98
C ALA A 188 -1.47 -5.98 -11.98
N ILE A 189 -1.99 -6.47 -10.85
CA ILE A 189 -2.65 -7.77 -10.76
C ILE A 189 -3.94 -7.78 -11.59
N LEU A 190 -4.74 -6.70 -11.52
CA LEU A 190 -5.96 -6.55 -12.32
C LEU A 190 -5.67 -6.60 -13.82
N LEU A 191 -4.60 -5.93 -14.28
CA LEU A 191 -4.17 -5.96 -15.67
C LEU A 191 -3.90 -7.39 -16.15
N ILE A 192 -3.15 -8.16 -15.35
CA ILE A 192 -2.80 -9.55 -15.65
C ILE A 192 -4.06 -10.44 -15.63
N ALA A 193 -4.93 -10.25 -14.64
CA ALA A 193 -6.18 -10.99 -14.55
C ALA A 193 -7.12 -10.68 -15.72
N GLN A 194 -7.22 -9.43 -16.15
CA GLN A 194 -8.01 -9.07 -17.34
C GLN A 194 -7.43 -9.68 -18.63
N TYR A 195 -6.10 -9.79 -18.73
CA TYR A 195 -5.49 -10.52 -19.83
C TYR A 195 -5.95 -12.00 -19.87
N GLY A 196 -6.05 -12.65 -18.72
CA GLY A 196 -6.59 -14.02 -18.62
C GLY A 196 -8.03 -14.12 -19.10
N LYS A 197 -8.87 -13.16 -18.75
CA LYS A 197 -10.27 -13.10 -19.21
C LYS A 197 -10.39 -12.94 -20.73
N LEU A 198 -9.41 -12.33 -21.41
CA LEU A 198 -9.36 -12.30 -22.87
C LEU A 198 -9.06 -13.66 -23.49
N LYS A 199 -8.40 -14.56 -22.75
CA LYS A 199 -8.01 -15.89 -23.23
C LYS A 199 -9.05 -16.97 -22.93
N SER A 200 -9.74 -16.84 -21.79
CA SER A 200 -10.77 -17.77 -21.32
C SER A 200 -11.91 -17.00 -20.65
N PRO A 201 -13.18 -17.34 -20.90
CA PRO A 201 -14.31 -16.73 -20.19
C PRO A 201 -14.34 -17.11 -18.70
N HIS A 202 -13.86 -18.31 -18.35
CA HIS A 202 -13.79 -18.86 -16.98
C HIS A 202 -12.39 -19.37 -16.68
N PRO A 203 -11.39 -18.48 -16.54
CA PRO A 203 -10.03 -18.92 -16.31
C PRO A 203 -9.87 -19.46 -14.90
N THR A 204 -8.93 -20.40 -14.76
CA THR A 204 -8.56 -20.98 -13.46
C THR A 204 -7.23 -20.41 -12.98
N VAL A 205 -7.17 -20.02 -11.71
CA VAL A 205 -5.94 -19.56 -11.05
C VAL A 205 -5.61 -20.40 -9.84
N ILE A 206 -4.33 -20.78 -9.71
CA ILE A 206 -3.79 -21.32 -8.47
C ILE A 206 -3.29 -20.16 -7.62
N LEU A 207 -3.75 -20.09 -6.38
CA LEU A 207 -3.29 -19.14 -5.36
C LEU A 207 -2.68 -19.91 -4.18
N GLU A 208 -1.65 -19.34 -3.59
CA GLU A 208 -1.09 -19.80 -2.31
C GLU A 208 -2.14 -19.75 -1.18
N ASP A 209 -2.00 -20.60 -0.19
CA ASP A 209 -2.81 -20.60 1.04
C ASP A 209 -1.87 -20.71 2.26
N PRO A 210 -1.64 -19.61 3.02
CA PRO A 210 -2.38 -18.33 3.03
C PRO A 210 -2.03 -17.40 1.88
N CYS A 211 -2.94 -16.45 1.59
CA CYS A 211 -2.77 -15.42 0.57
C CYS A 211 -3.42 -14.11 0.99
N SER A 212 -3.02 -13.01 0.37
CA SER A 212 -3.68 -11.70 0.57
C SER A 212 -5.17 -11.77 0.24
N PRO A 213 -6.06 -11.38 1.17
CA PRO A 213 -7.50 -11.34 0.92
C PRO A 213 -7.87 -10.48 -0.29
N LYS A 214 -7.14 -9.38 -0.53
CA LYS A 214 -7.35 -8.51 -1.69
C LYS A 214 -7.09 -9.23 -3.02
N VAL A 215 -6.07 -10.09 -3.07
CA VAL A 215 -5.77 -10.89 -4.28
C VAL A 215 -6.89 -11.91 -4.50
N VAL A 216 -7.31 -12.60 -3.45
CA VAL A 216 -8.42 -13.57 -3.52
C VAL A 216 -9.69 -12.90 -4.00
N GLN A 217 -10.08 -11.78 -3.38
CA GLN A 217 -11.28 -11.01 -3.76
C GLN A 217 -11.22 -10.51 -5.20
N LEU A 218 -10.06 -10.07 -5.67
CA LEU A 218 -9.88 -9.61 -7.05
C LEU A 218 -10.17 -10.74 -8.03
N PHE A 219 -9.54 -11.91 -7.89
CA PHE A 219 -9.79 -13.03 -8.79
C PHE A 219 -11.23 -13.56 -8.68
N THR A 220 -11.79 -13.61 -7.46
CA THR A 220 -13.19 -13.99 -7.23
C THR A 220 -14.16 -13.03 -7.94
N SER A 221 -13.95 -11.70 -7.81
CA SER A 221 -14.82 -10.69 -8.41
C SER A 221 -14.80 -10.73 -9.94
N LEU A 222 -13.71 -11.21 -10.51
CA LEU A 222 -13.56 -11.42 -11.95
C LEU A 222 -14.11 -12.78 -12.44
N GLY A 223 -14.65 -13.60 -11.53
CA GLY A 223 -15.21 -14.89 -11.88
C GLY A 223 -14.16 -15.93 -12.31
N TYR A 224 -13.00 -15.94 -11.64
CA TYR A 224 -12.01 -16.99 -11.78
C TYR A 224 -12.38 -18.22 -10.95
N ASN A 225 -12.08 -19.40 -11.46
CA ASN A 225 -12.01 -20.60 -10.64
C ASN A 225 -10.71 -20.58 -9.83
N ILE A 226 -10.79 -20.68 -8.51
CA ILE A 226 -9.63 -20.58 -7.63
C ILE A 226 -9.30 -21.95 -7.05
N ILE A 227 -8.06 -22.41 -7.28
CA ILE A 227 -7.47 -23.57 -6.63
C ILE A 227 -6.48 -23.05 -5.57
N ARG A 228 -6.59 -23.57 -4.35
CA ARG A 228 -5.72 -23.18 -3.24
C ARG A 228 -4.67 -24.24 -2.99
N VAL A 229 -3.40 -23.82 -2.91
CA VAL A 229 -2.26 -24.70 -2.63
C VAL A 229 -1.55 -24.22 -1.38
N GLY A 230 -1.38 -25.11 -0.42
CA GLY A 230 -0.81 -24.80 0.89
C GLY A 230 0.64 -24.31 0.82
N VAL A 231 1.01 -23.52 1.83
CA VAL A 231 2.38 -23.01 2.03
C VAL A 231 2.92 -23.51 3.35
N ASN A 232 4.15 -24.01 3.34
CA ASN A 232 4.90 -24.34 4.54
C ASN A 232 6.27 -23.62 4.56
N GLU A 233 7.21 -24.06 5.37
CA GLU A 233 8.56 -23.45 5.51
C GLU A 233 9.33 -23.37 4.19
N ASP A 234 9.13 -24.32 3.28
CA ASP A 234 9.75 -24.38 1.95
C ASP A 234 8.95 -23.66 0.85
N GLY A 235 7.96 -22.85 1.21
CA GLY A 235 7.08 -22.12 0.29
C GLY A 235 5.86 -22.95 -0.14
N MET A 236 5.31 -22.66 -1.35
CA MET A 236 4.17 -23.38 -1.92
C MET A 236 4.45 -24.88 -2.04
N ASP A 237 3.50 -25.71 -1.61
CA ASP A 237 3.60 -27.17 -1.74
C ASP A 237 3.33 -27.63 -3.18
N THR A 238 4.39 -27.72 -3.96
CA THR A 238 4.31 -28.13 -5.38
C THR A 238 3.88 -29.56 -5.61
N SER A 239 3.88 -30.42 -4.58
CA SER A 239 3.35 -31.79 -4.67
C SER A 239 1.84 -31.83 -4.73
N SER A 240 1.18 -30.77 -4.26
CA SER A 240 -0.28 -30.62 -4.26
C SER A 240 -0.81 -29.89 -5.50
N LEU A 241 0.03 -29.63 -6.50
CA LEU A 241 -0.43 -29.05 -7.76
C LEU A 241 -1.30 -30.04 -8.54
N PRO A 242 -2.37 -29.58 -9.24
CA PRO A 242 -3.29 -30.47 -9.94
C PRO A 242 -2.65 -31.13 -11.17
N ASP A 243 -3.13 -32.31 -11.53
CA ASP A 243 -2.69 -33.07 -12.71
C ASP A 243 -3.44 -32.69 -14.00
N HIS A 244 -3.87 -31.44 -14.09
CA HIS A 244 -4.58 -30.89 -15.25
C HIS A 244 -4.16 -29.44 -15.52
N PRO A 245 -4.35 -28.96 -16.76
CA PRO A 245 -4.03 -27.57 -17.11
C PRO A 245 -4.80 -26.56 -16.29
N VAL A 246 -4.13 -25.46 -15.91
CA VAL A 246 -4.72 -24.22 -15.38
C VAL A 246 -4.15 -23.03 -16.13
N ASP A 247 -4.86 -21.92 -16.11
CA ASP A 247 -4.44 -20.73 -16.87
C ASP A 247 -3.30 -19.97 -16.18
N PHE A 248 -3.37 -19.86 -14.83
CA PHE A 248 -2.46 -19.02 -14.04
C PHE A 248 -2.04 -19.70 -12.73
N ILE A 249 -0.82 -19.39 -12.32
CA ILE A 249 -0.36 -19.52 -10.93
C ILE A 249 0.09 -18.15 -10.44
N TYR A 250 -0.46 -17.66 -9.35
CA TYR A 250 0.03 -16.47 -8.66
C TYR A 250 0.78 -16.91 -7.41
N THR A 251 2.06 -16.58 -7.34
CA THR A 251 2.95 -17.01 -6.25
C THR A 251 3.93 -15.91 -5.86
N SER A 252 4.40 -15.94 -4.61
CA SER A 252 5.42 -15.05 -4.06
C SER A 252 6.63 -15.85 -3.56
N PRO A 253 7.46 -16.38 -4.46
CA PRO A 253 8.43 -17.43 -4.12
C PRO A 253 9.60 -16.94 -3.26
N THR A 254 9.89 -15.64 -3.23
CA THR A 254 11.02 -15.10 -2.47
C THR A 254 10.60 -14.63 -1.08
N HIS A 255 9.44 -14.01 -0.97
CA HIS A 255 8.87 -13.53 0.30
C HIS A 255 7.36 -13.72 0.27
N GLN A 256 6.93 -14.92 0.61
CA GLN A 256 5.51 -15.26 0.58
C GLN A 256 4.72 -14.37 1.55
N PHE A 257 3.68 -13.75 1.04
CA PHE A 257 2.78 -12.94 1.88
C PHE A 257 1.51 -13.72 2.20
N PRO A 258 1.15 -13.84 3.48
CA PRO A 258 1.72 -13.16 4.66
C PRO A 258 2.65 -14.05 5.50
N SER A 259 2.97 -15.27 5.11
CA SER A 259 3.73 -16.21 5.95
C SER A 259 5.21 -15.85 6.11
N GLY A 260 5.79 -15.15 5.14
CA GLY A 260 7.22 -14.87 5.08
C GLY A 260 8.07 -16.01 4.52
N ALA A 261 7.48 -17.17 4.23
CA ALA A 261 8.20 -18.34 3.72
C ALA A 261 8.93 -18.03 2.40
N THR A 262 10.05 -18.70 2.18
CA THR A 262 10.82 -18.62 0.93
C THR A 262 10.77 -19.97 0.25
N MET A 263 10.38 -19.98 -1.04
CA MET A 263 10.28 -21.22 -1.81
C MET A 263 11.67 -21.81 -2.06
N SER A 264 11.85 -23.07 -1.69
CA SER A 264 13.09 -23.82 -1.87
C SER A 264 13.44 -23.97 -3.37
N GLN A 265 14.71 -24.26 -3.67
CA GLN A 265 15.16 -24.42 -5.06
C GLN A 265 14.51 -25.61 -5.74
N GLU A 266 14.28 -26.68 -4.99
CA GLU A 266 13.61 -27.90 -5.44
C GLU A 266 12.18 -27.61 -5.86
N ARG A 267 11.44 -26.85 -5.04
CA ARG A 267 10.07 -26.45 -5.34
C ARG A 267 9.99 -25.45 -6.49
N ARG A 268 10.93 -24.52 -6.60
CA ARG A 268 11.04 -23.63 -7.77
C ARG A 268 11.19 -24.42 -9.06
N ALA A 269 12.08 -25.42 -9.07
CA ALA A 269 12.25 -26.28 -10.22
C ALA A 269 11.00 -27.13 -10.53
N ALA A 270 10.36 -27.70 -9.53
CA ALA A 270 9.13 -28.48 -9.67
C ALA A 270 7.97 -27.61 -10.22
N LEU A 271 7.81 -26.40 -9.71
CA LEU A 271 6.80 -25.44 -10.19
C LEU A 271 7.00 -25.11 -11.67
N LEU A 272 8.23 -24.85 -12.08
CA LEU A 272 8.56 -24.50 -13.46
C LEU A 272 8.32 -25.69 -14.40
N GLN A 273 8.73 -26.91 -14.01
CA GLN A 273 8.45 -28.13 -14.79
C GLN A 273 6.94 -28.39 -14.91
N TRP A 274 6.19 -28.17 -13.85
CA TRP A 274 4.74 -28.30 -13.86
C TRP A 274 4.11 -27.25 -14.80
N ALA A 275 4.52 -26.00 -14.70
CA ALA A 275 4.00 -24.91 -15.55
C ALA A 275 4.32 -25.14 -17.03
N GLU A 276 5.51 -25.63 -17.35
CA GLU A 276 5.90 -26.01 -18.72
C GLU A 276 5.02 -27.16 -19.26
N ARG A 277 4.83 -28.21 -18.46
CA ARG A 277 3.98 -29.37 -18.84
C ARG A 277 2.58 -28.94 -19.23
N TYR A 278 1.96 -28.04 -18.47
CA TYR A 278 0.56 -27.63 -18.64
C TYR A 278 0.40 -26.29 -19.36
N ASN A 279 1.51 -25.68 -19.85
CA ASN A 279 1.53 -24.38 -20.49
C ASN A 279 0.86 -23.27 -19.65
N ALA A 280 1.00 -23.34 -18.32
CA ALA A 280 0.44 -22.40 -17.38
C ALA A 280 1.27 -21.12 -17.32
N LEU A 281 0.62 -19.97 -17.12
CA LEU A 281 1.30 -18.68 -16.90
C LEU A 281 1.64 -18.53 -15.41
N ILE A 282 2.90 -18.34 -15.08
CA ILE A 282 3.31 -17.99 -13.72
C ILE A 282 3.30 -16.47 -13.54
N VAL A 283 2.64 -16.00 -12.51
CA VAL A 283 2.71 -14.62 -12.04
C VAL A 283 3.54 -14.61 -10.77
N GLU A 284 4.81 -14.23 -10.91
CA GLU A 284 5.76 -14.11 -9.81
C GLU A 284 5.61 -12.72 -9.16
N ASN A 285 5.05 -12.67 -7.96
CA ASN A 285 4.99 -11.44 -7.17
C ASN A 285 6.23 -11.33 -6.27
N ASP A 286 7.06 -10.32 -6.53
CA ASP A 286 8.26 -9.99 -5.77
C ASP A 286 8.19 -8.55 -5.24
N SER A 287 7.23 -8.28 -4.38
CA SER A 287 6.98 -6.93 -3.83
C SER A 287 8.17 -6.38 -3.03
N CYS A 288 9.03 -7.27 -2.49
CA CYS A 288 10.20 -6.90 -1.67
C CYS A 288 11.52 -6.86 -2.45
N ALA A 289 11.46 -6.90 -3.79
CA ALA A 289 12.64 -7.00 -4.65
C ALA A 289 13.65 -5.87 -4.42
N LEU A 290 13.16 -4.66 -4.23
CA LEU A 290 13.99 -3.45 -4.21
C LEU A 290 14.87 -3.32 -2.95
N LEU A 291 14.65 -4.15 -1.92
CA LEU A 291 15.46 -4.21 -0.71
C LEU A 291 16.33 -5.46 -0.59
N GLY A 292 16.34 -6.30 -1.61
CA GLY A 292 17.08 -7.56 -1.64
C GLY A 292 18.56 -7.39 -1.99
N PHE A 293 19.35 -6.64 -1.21
CA PHE A 293 20.78 -6.48 -1.43
C PHE A 293 21.60 -7.34 -0.49
N GLY A 294 22.69 -7.90 -0.97
CA GLY A 294 23.68 -8.59 -0.14
C GLY A 294 24.11 -9.94 -0.69
N SER A 295 24.74 -10.79 0.14
CA SER A 295 25.30 -12.09 -0.23
C SER A 295 24.26 -13.13 -0.65
N ASP A 296 22.98 -12.96 -0.25
CA ASP A 296 21.93 -13.97 -0.41
C ASP A 296 20.93 -13.55 -1.49
N VAL A 297 21.44 -13.22 -2.67
CA VAL A 297 20.62 -12.88 -3.85
C VAL A 297 19.91 -14.15 -4.33
N THR A 298 18.59 -14.17 -4.20
CA THR A 298 17.76 -15.22 -4.79
C THR A 298 17.28 -14.75 -6.16
N PRO A 299 17.70 -15.40 -7.27
CA PRO A 299 17.24 -15.04 -8.61
C PRO A 299 15.73 -15.20 -8.76
N THR A 300 15.15 -14.46 -9.71
CA THR A 300 13.75 -14.64 -10.10
C THR A 300 13.53 -16.01 -10.76
N LEU A 301 12.28 -16.45 -10.84
CA LEU A 301 11.96 -17.68 -11.59
C LEU A 301 12.34 -17.54 -13.07
N SER A 302 12.12 -16.36 -13.65
CA SER A 302 12.41 -16.08 -15.07
C SER A 302 13.88 -16.13 -15.44
N ASP A 303 14.79 -15.87 -14.50
CA ASP A 303 16.22 -15.86 -14.74
C ASP A 303 16.79 -17.26 -15.07
N ARG A 304 16.24 -18.29 -14.43
CA ARG A 304 16.67 -19.69 -14.62
C ARG A 304 16.02 -20.35 -15.83
N TYR A 305 14.87 -19.86 -16.27
CA TYR A 305 14.07 -20.47 -17.32
C TYR A 305 13.52 -19.38 -18.26
N PRO A 306 14.37 -18.82 -19.12
CA PRO A 306 14.02 -17.69 -19.98
C PRO A 306 12.91 -17.99 -21.01
N ASN A 307 12.67 -19.27 -21.30
CA ASN A 307 11.60 -19.71 -22.22
C ASN A 307 10.27 -19.96 -21.53
N SER A 308 10.20 -19.83 -20.19
CA SER A 308 8.97 -20.04 -19.45
C SER A 308 8.03 -18.85 -19.56
N ARG A 309 6.72 -19.12 -19.54
CA ARG A 309 5.69 -18.10 -19.53
C ARG A 309 5.55 -17.50 -18.12
N ILE A 310 6.45 -16.55 -17.81
CA ILE A 310 6.51 -15.90 -16.50
C ILE A 310 6.24 -14.41 -16.66
N VAL A 311 5.30 -13.90 -15.89
CA VAL A 311 5.09 -12.48 -15.67
C VAL A 311 5.65 -12.13 -14.30
N TYR A 312 6.63 -11.24 -14.26
CA TYR A 312 7.21 -10.76 -13.02
C TYR A 312 6.57 -9.44 -12.61
N LEU A 313 6.15 -9.35 -11.36
CA LEU A 313 5.49 -8.21 -10.75
C LEU A 313 6.25 -7.74 -9.52
N SER A 314 6.55 -6.45 -9.45
CA SER A 314 7.11 -5.84 -8.24
C SER A 314 6.57 -4.41 -8.02
N SER A 315 6.94 -3.80 -6.89
CA SER A 315 6.36 -2.54 -6.43
C SER A 315 7.40 -1.68 -5.72
N THR A 316 7.19 -0.36 -5.74
CA THR A 316 7.99 0.61 -4.98
C THR A 316 7.43 0.88 -3.57
N ALA A 317 6.32 0.25 -3.20
CA ALA A 317 5.63 0.53 -1.94
C ALA A 317 6.56 0.46 -0.72
N GLU A 318 7.52 -0.44 -0.74
CA GLU A 318 8.51 -0.61 0.32
C GLU A 318 9.55 0.51 0.45
N LEU A 319 9.78 1.25 -0.63
CA LEU A 319 10.72 2.37 -0.66
C LEU A 319 10.03 3.70 -0.31
N SER A 320 8.82 3.87 -0.78
CA SER A 320 8.16 5.17 -0.85
C SER A 320 6.90 5.28 0.01
N GLY A 321 6.46 4.17 0.59
CA GLY A 321 5.16 4.11 1.26
C GLY A 321 3.98 4.09 0.28
N SER A 322 2.79 3.89 0.80
CA SER A 322 1.58 3.73 -0.01
C SER A 322 1.19 4.97 -0.84
N ASN A 323 1.68 6.15 -0.46
CA ASN A 323 1.28 7.42 -1.11
C ASN A 323 2.05 7.75 -2.39
N VAL A 324 3.19 7.11 -2.63
CA VAL A 324 4.03 7.28 -3.81
C VAL A 324 4.34 5.89 -4.39
N ASN A 325 3.31 5.06 -4.49
CA ASN A 325 3.45 3.69 -4.95
C ASN A 325 3.40 3.63 -6.48
N LEU A 326 4.33 2.87 -7.03
CA LEU A 326 4.33 2.40 -8.40
C LEU A 326 4.60 0.90 -8.41
N SER A 327 3.94 0.20 -9.30
CA SER A 327 4.26 -1.19 -9.62
C SER A 327 4.74 -1.30 -11.05
N PHE A 328 5.51 -2.32 -11.30
CA PHE A 328 5.94 -2.64 -12.65
C PHE A 328 5.73 -4.12 -12.94
N VAL A 329 5.32 -4.37 -14.16
CA VAL A 329 5.05 -5.70 -14.71
C VAL A 329 6.03 -5.93 -15.84
N ILE A 330 6.75 -7.04 -15.79
CA ILE A 330 7.61 -7.49 -16.86
C ILE A 330 6.97 -8.75 -17.43
N ALA A 331 6.67 -8.72 -18.71
CA ALA A 331 5.95 -9.80 -19.37
C ALA A 331 6.70 -10.27 -20.63
N PRO A 332 6.49 -11.53 -21.05
CA PRO A 332 6.95 -12.01 -22.34
C PRO A 332 6.49 -11.11 -23.50
N GLU A 333 7.31 -10.96 -24.52
CA GLU A 333 7.04 -10.06 -25.65
C GLU A 333 5.71 -10.34 -26.33
N GLU A 334 5.32 -11.61 -26.46
CA GLU A 334 4.04 -12.05 -27.02
C GLU A 334 2.80 -11.52 -26.28
N MET A 335 2.93 -11.17 -24.99
CA MET A 335 1.85 -10.63 -24.16
C MET A 335 1.81 -9.10 -24.18
N LEU A 336 2.94 -8.45 -24.43
CA LEU A 336 3.09 -7.00 -24.22
C LEU A 336 2.11 -6.15 -25.04
N ALA A 337 1.85 -6.53 -26.28
CA ALA A 337 0.91 -5.78 -27.14
C ALA A 337 -0.50 -5.76 -26.52
N SER A 338 -0.99 -6.93 -26.08
CA SER A 338 -2.30 -7.06 -25.42
C SER A 338 -2.34 -6.35 -24.06
N LEU A 339 -1.28 -6.49 -23.25
CA LEU A 339 -1.20 -5.82 -21.96
C LEU A 339 -1.15 -4.28 -22.10
N LYS A 340 -0.39 -3.75 -23.08
CA LYS A 340 -0.35 -2.31 -23.38
C LYS A 340 -1.72 -1.78 -23.83
N GLN A 341 -2.44 -2.56 -24.63
CA GLN A 341 -3.80 -2.19 -25.06
C GLN A 341 -4.77 -2.17 -23.87
N LEU A 342 -4.76 -3.21 -23.03
CA LEU A 342 -5.58 -3.27 -21.82
C LEU A 342 -5.21 -2.15 -20.83
N GLN A 343 -3.93 -1.86 -20.65
CA GLN A 343 -3.48 -0.77 -19.79
C GLN A 343 -4.11 0.57 -20.20
N LYS A 344 -4.04 0.90 -21.50
CA LYS A 344 -4.64 2.14 -22.04
C LYS A 344 -6.15 2.20 -21.90
N LEU A 345 -6.81 1.03 -21.91
CA LEU A 345 -8.27 0.95 -21.79
C LEU A 345 -8.74 1.08 -20.33
N LEU A 346 -8.02 0.45 -19.41
CA LEU A 346 -8.47 0.27 -18.03
C LEU A 346 -7.93 1.34 -17.07
N PHE A 347 -6.74 1.89 -17.36
CA PHE A 347 -6.02 2.74 -16.42
C PHE A 347 -5.62 4.06 -17.07
N SER A 348 -5.57 5.09 -16.24
CA SER A 348 -4.88 6.32 -16.58
C SER A 348 -3.36 6.11 -16.56
N ASP A 349 -2.63 6.96 -17.28
CA ASP A 349 -1.18 6.98 -17.21
C ASP A 349 -0.71 7.24 -15.77
N VAL A 350 0.47 6.74 -15.45
CA VAL A 350 1.12 7.03 -14.17
C VAL A 350 1.27 8.55 -14.02
N GLN A 351 0.90 9.07 -12.86
CA GLN A 351 0.96 10.51 -12.61
C GLN A 351 2.39 11.04 -12.76
N PRO A 352 2.61 12.09 -13.58
CA PRO A 352 3.95 12.64 -13.84
C PRO A 352 4.72 13.04 -12.58
N MET A 353 4.01 13.56 -11.55
CA MET A 353 4.62 13.90 -10.27
C MET A 353 5.24 12.68 -9.58
N ILE A 354 4.57 11.53 -9.63
CA ILE A 354 5.05 10.30 -9.00
C ILE A 354 6.23 9.75 -9.79
N SER A 355 6.08 9.57 -11.10
CA SER A 355 7.13 9.01 -11.95
C SER A 355 8.38 9.88 -11.98
N GLY A 356 8.23 11.20 -12.11
CA GLY A 356 9.34 12.13 -12.13
C GLY A 356 10.07 12.23 -10.78
N THR A 357 9.32 12.25 -9.67
CA THR A 357 9.92 12.24 -8.33
C THR A 357 10.71 10.96 -8.06
N LEU A 358 10.15 9.79 -8.40
CA LEU A 358 10.83 8.50 -8.26
C LEU A 358 12.03 8.40 -9.20
N SER A 359 11.92 8.88 -10.44
CA SER A 359 13.03 8.91 -11.39
C SER A 359 14.20 9.73 -10.84
N LEU A 360 13.95 10.93 -10.35
CA LEU A 360 14.99 11.77 -9.72
C LEU A 360 15.60 11.10 -8.48
N PHE A 361 14.79 10.46 -7.66
CA PHE A 361 15.26 9.76 -6.47
C PHE A 361 16.15 8.56 -6.82
N MET A 362 15.67 7.67 -7.69
CA MET A 362 16.38 6.44 -8.05
C MET A 362 17.65 6.69 -8.87
N ASN A 363 17.73 7.82 -9.58
CA ASN A 363 18.94 8.25 -10.31
C ASN A 363 19.89 9.10 -9.47
N SER A 364 19.57 9.37 -8.19
CA SER A 364 20.44 10.14 -7.32
C SER A 364 21.53 9.27 -6.66
N ASN A 365 22.68 9.87 -6.36
CA ASN A 365 23.74 9.21 -5.58
C ASN A 365 23.27 8.83 -4.15
N TYR A 366 22.18 9.45 -3.67
CA TYR A 366 21.59 9.15 -2.37
C TYR A 366 20.85 7.81 -2.34
N PHE A 367 20.35 7.32 -3.49
CA PHE A 367 19.47 6.15 -3.57
C PHE A 367 20.09 4.89 -2.97
N ILE A 368 21.32 4.55 -3.37
CA ILE A 368 22.02 3.35 -2.85
C ILE A 368 22.27 3.46 -1.35
N THR A 369 22.64 4.65 -0.88
CA THR A 369 22.83 4.90 0.55
C THR A 369 21.51 4.73 1.32
N PHE A 370 20.41 5.20 0.75
CA PHE A 370 19.07 5.04 1.31
C PHE A 370 18.68 3.57 1.42
N LEU A 371 18.86 2.79 0.36
CA LEU A 371 18.57 1.34 0.37
C LEU A 371 19.42 0.61 1.43
N SER A 372 20.73 0.88 1.47
CA SER A 372 21.63 0.25 2.44
C SER A 372 21.25 0.56 3.89
N LYS A 373 20.91 1.81 4.18
CA LYS A 373 20.46 2.23 5.53
C LYS A 373 19.14 1.56 5.92
N ASN A 374 18.18 1.49 4.99
CA ASN A 374 16.90 0.83 5.27
C ASN A 374 17.08 -0.66 5.51
N LEU A 375 17.90 -1.34 4.72
CA LEU A 375 18.20 -2.76 4.92
C LEU A 375 18.92 -3.00 6.25
N GLN A 376 19.90 -2.16 6.61
CA GLN A 376 20.60 -2.25 7.88
C GLN A 376 19.64 -2.08 9.06
N LEU A 377 18.74 -1.09 8.98
CA LEU A 377 17.72 -0.86 10.01
C LEU A 377 16.76 -2.06 10.13
N ARG A 378 16.31 -2.63 9.00
CA ARG A 378 15.44 -3.83 9.02
C ARG A 378 16.17 -5.03 9.63
N ARG A 379 17.43 -5.26 9.32
CA ARG A 379 18.25 -6.30 9.93
C ARG A 379 18.41 -6.11 11.45
N GLN A 380 18.60 -4.87 11.89
CA GLN A 380 18.69 -4.56 13.31
C GLN A 380 17.37 -4.82 14.04
N LYS A 381 16.25 -4.36 13.47
CA LYS A 381 14.90 -4.61 14.00
C LYS A 381 14.60 -6.12 14.07
N TYR A 382 14.93 -6.86 13.01
CA TYR A 382 14.71 -8.30 12.94
C TYR A 382 15.47 -9.05 14.01
N ARG A 383 16.75 -8.73 14.19
CA ARG A 383 17.59 -9.32 15.25
C ARG A 383 17.02 -9.04 16.65
N LEU A 384 16.68 -7.78 16.91
CA LEU A 384 16.10 -7.37 18.20
C LEU A 384 14.77 -8.07 18.49
N ALA A 385 13.91 -8.22 17.49
CA ALA A 385 12.64 -8.93 17.63
C ALA A 385 12.84 -10.44 17.90
N LEU A 386 13.77 -11.08 17.17
CA LEU A 386 14.09 -12.49 17.40
C LEU A 386 14.66 -12.75 18.81
N GLU A 387 15.55 -11.87 19.28
CA GLU A 387 16.12 -11.98 20.65
C GLU A 387 15.01 -11.92 21.72
N GLY A 388 14.03 -11.04 21.56
CA GLY A 388 12.87 -10.96 22.44
C GLY A 388 12.01 -12.22 22.42
N LEU A 389 11.68 -12.69 21.22
CA LEU A 389 10.88 -13.92 21.06
C LEU A 389 11.62 -15.15 21.61
N GLN A 390 12.93 -15.29 21.36
CA GLN A 390 13.73 -16.43 21.86
C GLN A 390 13.82 -16.48 23.38
N ARG A 391 13.69 -15.35 24.07
CA ARG A 391 13.62 -15.33 25.53
C ARG A 391 12.24 -15.68 26.06
N ALA A 392 11.18 -15.37 25.31
CA ALA A 392 9.80 -15.59 25.71
C ALA A 392 9.31 -17.02 25.38
N ILE A 393 9.73 -17.56 24.24
CA ILE A 393 9.35 -18.89 23.77
C ILE A 393 10.59 -19.68 23.33
N ASP A 394 10.62 -20.99 23.67
CA ASP A 394 11.75 -21.85 23.36
C ASP A 394 11.84 -22.10 21.83
N VAL A 395 12.74 -21.46 21.13
CA VAL A 395 13.00 -21.64 19.71
C VAL A 395 11.77 -21.46 18.83
N PRO A 396 11.38 -20.23 18.51
CA PRO A 396 10.30 -19.98 17.57
C PRO A 396 10.68 -20.52 16.18
N ALA A 397 9.84 -21.35 15.58
CA ALA A 397 9.93 -21.68 14.16
C ALA A 397 9.57 -20.43 13.35
N VAL A 398 10.58 -19.72 12.86
CA VAL A 398 10.43 -18.45 12.16
C VAL A 398 10.49 -18.64 10.66
N TRP A 399 9.52 -18.07 9.93
CA TRP A 399 9.54 -17.98 8.47
C TRP A 399 9.64 -16.51 8.08
N GLY A 400 10.56 -16.20 7.22
CA GLY A 400 10.74 -14.85 6.68
C GLY A 400 12.11 -14.26 6.95
N GLN A 401 12.41 -13.23 6.19
CA GLN A 401 13.69 -12.57 6.17
C GLN A 401 13.54 -11.06 6.46
N PRO A 402 14.59 -10.39 6.92
CA PRO A 402 14.53 -8.96 7.25
C PRO A 402 14.03 -8.07 6.11
N GLN A 403 14.32 -8.46 4.85
CA GLN A 403 13.97 -7.69 3.65
C GLN A 403 12.47 -7.53 3.48
N ALA A 404 11.69 -8.55 3.86
CA ALA A 404 10.24 -8.54 3.74
C ALA A 404 9.55 -7.46 4.60
N GLY A 405 10.20 -7.02 5.67
CA GLY A 405 9.60 -6.08 6.62
C GLY A 405 8.57 -6.73 7.56
N PHE A 406 8.39 -8.03 7.46
CA PHE A 406 7.59 -8.88 8.34
C PHE A 406 8.19 -10.29 8.36
N PHE A 407 7.80 -11.07 9.35
CA PHE A 407 8.06 -12.51 9.40
C PHE A 407 6.93 -13.18 10.20
N SER A 408 6.76 -14.48 10.05
CA SER A 408 5.85 -15.25 10.91
C SER A 408 6.62 -16.17 11.85
N PHE A 409 6.03 -16.45 13.00
CA PHE A 409 6.60 -17.33 14.00
C PHE A 409 5.51 -18.20 14.66
N ALA A 410 5.88 -19.39 15.12
CA ALA A 410 4.97 -20.28 15.82
C ALA A 410 5.09 -20.12 17.33
N ASP A 411 3.94 -20.11 18.02
CA ASP A 411 3.85 -20.26 19.49
C ASP A 411 3.09 -21.54 19.81
N LYS A 412 3.79 -22.67 19.70
CA LYS A 412 3.22 -24.01 19.87
C LYS A 412 2.55 -24.25 21.22
N HIS A 413 2.99 -23.57 22.25
CA HIS A 413 2.54 -23.78 23.61
C HIS A 413 1.69 -22.63 24.15
N LYS A 414 1.34 -21.65 23.32
CA LYS A 414 0.58 -20.45 23.70
C LYS A 414 1.16 -19.76 24.95
N ARG A 415 2.48 -19.59 24.96
CA ARG A 415 3.23 -19.01 26.09
C ARG A 415 3.21 -17.49 26.07
N LEU A 416 2.93 -16.89 24.92
CA LEU A 416 2.94 -15.43 24.81
C LEU A 416 1.76 -14.80 25.54
N PRO A 417 1.97 -13.65 26.24
CA PRO A 417 0.90 -12.93 26.89
C PRO A 417 -0.18 -12.52 25.88
N PRO A 418 -1.48 -12.84 26.10
CA PRO A 418 -2.57 -12.58 25.15
C PRO A 418 -2.68 -11.10 24.76
N GLU A 419 -2.45 -10.18 25.70
CA GLU A 419 -2.49 -8.73 25.44
C GLU A 419 -1.37 -8.29 24.48
N VAL A 420 -0.17 -8.86 24.59
CA VAL A 420 0.94 -8.55 23.69
C VAL A 420 0.62 -9.08 22.29
N VAL A 421 0.10 -10.30 22.18
CA VAL A 421 -0.33 -10.87 20.90
C VAL A 421 -1.37 -9.99 20.25
N LYS A 422 -2.45 -9.65 20.96
CA LYS A 422 -3.55 -8.84 20.45
C LYS A 422 -3.12 -7.46 19.96
N ASN A 423 -2.17 -6.83 20.66
CA ASN A 423 -1.78 -5.45 20.38
C ASN A 423 -0.69 -5.32 19.31
N HIS A 424 0.14 -6.35 19.12
CA HIS A 424 1.37 -6.23 18.34
C HIS A 424 1.51 -7.24 17.20
N PHE A 425 0.83 -8.38 17.25
CA PHE A 425 0.94 -9.43 16.26
C PHE A 425 -0.39 -9.68 15.56
N PHE A 426 -0.34 -10.34 14.40
CA PHE A 426 -1.53 -10.74 13.68
C PHE A 426 -1.57 -12.26 13.59
N ASP A 427 -2.73 -12.83 13.80
CA ASP A 427 -2.94 -14.26 13.64
C ASP A 427 -2.87 -14.62 12.15
N LEU A 428 -1.96 -15.53 11.79
CA LEU A 428 -1.80 -15.98 10.41
C LEU A 428 -3.05 -16.73 9.91
N SER A 429 -3.82 -17.33 10.81
CA SER A 429 -5.05 -18.07 10.46
C SER A 429 -6.09 -17.21 9.74
N LEU A 430 -6.06 -15.89 9.95
CA LEU A 430 -6.94 -14.92 9.28
C LEU A 430 -6.76 -14.87 7.74
N PHE A 431 -5.65 -15.38 7.24
CA PHE A 431 -5.30 -15.37 5.82
C PHE A 431 -5.50 -16.72 5.12
N TYR A 432 -5.88 -17.77 5.86
CA TYR A 432 -6.19 -19.08 5.30
C TYR A 432 -7.66 -19.13 4.85
N THR A 433 -7.90 -19.88 3.76
CA THR A 433 -9.26 -20.13 3.26
C THR A 433 -10.02 -21.10 4.15
N ARG A 434 -9.30 -22.07 4.72
CA ARG A 434 -9.84 -23.05 5.66
C ARG A 434 -8.99 -23.03 6.93
N ALA A 435 -9.64 -22.90 8.07
CA ALA A 435 -8.98 -23.11 9.35
C ALA A 435 -8.63 -24.60 9.46
N ASP A 436 -7.39 -24.96 9.16
CA ASP A 436 -6.89 -26.30 9.41
C ASP A 436 -6.66 -26.43 10.91
N GLN A 437 -7.47 -27.27 11.58
CA GLN A 437 -7.44 -27.44 13.04
C GLN A 437 -6.12 -28.05 13.55
N ASN A 438 -5.26 -28.51 12.67
CA ASN A 438 -3.97 -29.15 13.00
C ASN A 438 -2.74 -28.24 12.80
N GLN A 439 -2.91 -26.98 12.42
CA GLN A 439 -1.76 -26.08 12.27
C GLN A 439 -1.37 -25.44 13.60
N ASP A 440 -0.07 -25.42 13.88
CA ASP A 440 0.51 -24.63 14.98
C ASP A 440 0.03 -23.18 14.90
N THR A 441 -0.39 -22.59 16.02
CA THR A 441 -0.76 -21.18 16.07
C THR A 441 0.44 -20.33 15.65
N ARG A 442 0.31 -19.65 14.53
CA ARG A 442 1.36 -18.77 13.98
C ARG A 442 0.89 -17.32 13.97
N TYR A 443 1.83 -16.46 14.28
CA TYR A 443 1.60 -15.02 14.29
C TYR A 443 2.52 -14.33 13.30
N ILE A 444 2.05 -13.22 12.73
CA ILE A 444 2.84 -12.33 11.88
C ILE A 444 3.37 -11.20 12.76
N TYR A 445 4.69 -11.00 12.73
CA TYR A 445 5.37 -9.87 13.32
C TYR A 445 5.56 -8.79 12.25
N PRO A 446 4.84 -7.65 12.31
CA PRO A 446 4.94 -6.58 11.33
C PRO A 446 6.17 -5.69 11.62
N LEU A 447 7.35 -6.21 11.32
CA LEU A 447 8.64 -5.63 11.68
C LEU A 447 8.82 -4.19 11.18
N ALA A 448 8.39 -3.93 9.95
CA ALA A 448 8.49 -2.59 9.37
C ALA A 448 7.66 -1.55 10.14
N ALA A 449 6.57 -1.99 10.80
CA ALA A 449 5.63 -1.18 11.56
C ALA A 449 6.24 -0.51 12.78
N PHE A 450 7.24 -1.09 13.36
CA PHE A 450 7.74 -0.69 14.67
C PHE A 450 9.07 0.05 14.59
N SER A 451 9.26 1.07 15.43
CA SER A 451 10.58 1.63 15.70
C SER A 451 11.40 0.67 16.58
N LEU A 452 12.72 0.88 16.69
CA LEU A 452 13.57 0.09 17.58
C LEU A 452 13.08 0.17 19.03
N ASP A 453 12.79 1.38 19.52
CA ASP A 453 12.26 1.59 20.88
C ASP A 453 10.93 0.86 21.12
N HIS A 454 10.09 0.77 20.09
CA HIS A 454 8.83 0.03 20.20
C HIS A 454 9.08 -1.48 20.32
N ILE A 455 10.02 -2.02 19.55
CA ILE A 455 10.40 -3.44 19.63
C ILE A 455 11.00 -3.76 21.01
N GLU A 456 11.82 -2.87 21.57
CA GLU A 456 12.33 -3.02 22.94
C GLU A 456 11.21 -3.07 23.99
N LYS A 457 10.18 -2.21 23.86
CA LYS A 457 9.00 -2.25 24.73
C LYS A 457 8.22 -3.56 24.59
N ILE A 458 8.02 -4.05 23.34
CA ILE A 458 7.40 -5.35 23.10
C ILE A 458 8.21 -6.44 23.80
N ASN A 459 9.54 -6.44 23.67
CA ASN A 459 10.41 -7.43 24.29
C ASN A 459 10.30 -7.40 25.83
N GLN A 460 10.17 -6.22 26.46
CA GLN A 460 9.92 -6.10 27.90
C GLN A 460 8.56 -6.70 28.28
N GLN A 461 7.52 -6.45 27.50
CA GLN A 461 6.18 -6.99 27.74
C GLN A 461 6.08 -8.51 27.51
N LEU A 462 6.92 -9.07 26.65
CA LEU A 462 7.00 -10.52 26.43
C LEU A 462 7.59 -11.26 27.62
N LEU A 463 8.37 -10.57 28.48
CA LEU A 463 9.07 -11.15 29.62
C LEU A 463 8.38 -10.86 30.96
N SER A 464 7.36 -9.99 30.96
CA SER A 464 6.55 -9.67 32.14
C SER A 464 5.39 -10.66 32.32
#